data_c0c75e195c46565c080240f49da46510
#
_entry.id   c0c75e195c46565c080240f49da46510
#
_cell.length_a   1.000
_cell.length_b   1.000
_cell.length_c   1.000
_cell.angle_alpha   90.00
_cell.angle_beta   90.00
_cell.angle_gamma   90.00
#
_symmetry.space_group_name_H-M   'P 1'
#
loop_
_entity.id
_entity.type
_entity.pdbx_description
1 polymer ?
#
loop_
_entity_poly.entity_id
_entity_poly.type
_entity_poly.pdbx_seq_one_letter_code
_entity_poly.pdbx_strand_id
1 'polypeptide(L)'
;FSALNDSKSSYKNLESDSLRWSYNLNHFQNIDSSTFFDLRASSAGDPFYLSDLGSIVSGLSRTFVLPNKVEISHFGRNYILKADINSFKLVNPLGVNQYQRFPGLNYKYFFNDRNFNFSLDSDFAFYRKGGSYRNNDKQKLTRIFINPKISYAYFNKNYFLETSFLMKYLFKEIDDSSNSELLSTLKINNFFNFYEKKENSNLKIQPFLNFSISDQKKIINQVNVDSGLRMSSLNENSEFGDLFVSNQNDLNIGTKILSKKGKNLVNVKIQKLFTFGTKKIFIEDKKILLPEPLTIRIKYKSNSKIQFESYYSFDDDENYSLYKNSFQYRKKDFNLSLGHRLI
;
A
#
# COMPACT_ATOMS: atom_id res chain seq x y z
N PHE A 1 28.09 14.09 3.57
CA PHE A 1 28.71 14.07 4.90
C PHE A 1 28.65 15.45 5.50
N SER A 2 28.25 15.56 6.76
CA SER A 2 28.29 16.80 7.51
C SER A 2 28.79 16.51 8.93
N ALA A 3 29.60 17.40 9.46
CA ALA A 3 30.11 17.31 10.82
C ALA A 3 30.16 18.71 11.46
N LEU A 4 29.82 18.78 12.74
CA LEU A 4 29.86 19.98 13.56
C LEU A 4 30.54 19.65 14.88
N ASN A 5 31.48 20.47 15.28
CA ASN A 5 32.03 20.43 16.63
C ASN A 5 31.21 21.37 17.52
N ASP A 6 30.29 20.80 18.28
CA ASP A 6 29.38 21.54 19.14
C ASP A 6 29.36 20.91 20.54
N SER A 7 29.85 21.68 21.52
CA SER A 7 29.87 21.27 22.92
C SER A 7 28.58 21.51 23.69
N LYS A 8 27.56 22.10 23.04
CA LYS A 8 26.28 22.43 23.67
C LYS A 8 25.17 21.53 23.14
N SER A 9 24.89 20.46 23.84
CA SER A 9 23.65 19.71 23.64
C SER A 9 22.48 20.48 24.26
N SER A 10 21.42 20.71 23.50
CA SER A 10 20.17 21.32 24.04
C SER A 10 19.44 20.41 25.02
N TYR A 11 19.86 19.20 25.22
CA TYR A 11 19.29 18.22 26.15
C TYR A 11 20.27 17.89 27.27
N LYS A 12 20.09 18.50 28.42
CA LYS A 12 20.98 18.47 29.58
C LYS A 12 21.32 17.12 30.20
N ASN A 13 20.71 16.00 29.74
CA ASN A 13 20.83 14.70 30.41
C ASN A 13 21.28 13.56 29.53
N LEU A 14 21.73 13.81 28.31
CA LEU A 14 22.30 12.79 27.43
C LEU A 14 23.73 13.22 27.07
N GLU A 15 24.69 12.38 27.44
CA GLU A 15 26.09 12.56 27.01
C GLU A 15 26.12 12.60 25.49
N SER A 16 26.36 13.76 24.93
CA SER A 16 26.61 13.93 23.50
C SER A 16 28.13 14.02 23.30
N ASP A 17 28.64 13.20 22.39
CA ASP A 17 30.01 13.39 21.88
C ASP A 17 30.13 14.83 21.35
N SER A 18 31.27 15.44 21.61
CA SER A 18 31.59 16.80 21.16
C SER A 18 31.56 16.92 19.61
N LEU A 19 31.74 15.82 18.89
CA LEU A 19 31.67 15.76 17.45
C LEU A 19 30.31 15.21 17.00
N ARG A 20 29.49 16.07 16.46
CA ARG A 20 28.19 15.74 15.88
C ARG A 20 28.35 15.58 14.36
N TRP A 21 27.83 14.48 13.81
CA TRP A 21 28.00 14.18 12.40
C TRP A 21 26.78 13.43 11.83
N SER A 22 26.60 13.56 10.52
CA SER A 22 25.71 12.72 9.75
C SER A 22 26.27 12.42 8.36
N TYR A 23 25.85 11.31 7.81
CA TYR A 23 26.05 11.03 6.39
C TYR A 23 24.80 10.43 5.76
N ASN A 24 24.68 10.65 4.46
CA ASN A 24 23.70 10.02 3.60
C ASN A 24 24.41 9.67 2.29
N LEU A 25 24.45 8.38 1.97
CA LEU A 25 25.02 7.83 0.76
C LEU A 25 23.91 7.14 -0.02
N ASN A 26 23.76 7.51 -1.29
CA ASN A 26 22.88 6.85 -2.24
C ASN A 26 23.70 6.49 -3.46
N HIS A 27 23.73 5.21 -3.80
CA HIS A 27 24.42 4.71 -4.98
C HIS A 27 23.49 3.77 -5.74
N PHE A 28 23.30 4.04 -7.02
CA PHE A 28 22.53 3.21 -7.91
C PHE A 28 23.41 2.86 -9.12
N GLN A 29 23.46 1.58 -9.45
CA GLN A 29 24.27 1.08 -10.56
C GLN A 29 23.49 0.07 -11.38
N ASN A 30 23.53 0.22 -12.69
CA ASN A 30 23.14 -0.81 -13.63
C ASN A 30 24.35 -1.74 -13.82
N ILE A 31 24.22 -3.00 -13.39
CA ILE A 31 25.27 -4.03 -13.61
C ILE A 31 25.23 -4.47 -15.07
N ASP A 32 24.02 -4.72 -15.56
CA ASP A 32 23.72 -4.99 -16.97
C ASP A 32 22.33 -4.45 -17.34
N SER A 33 21.80 -4.82 -18.51
CA SER A 33 20.49 -4.34 -19.00
C SER A 33 19.28 -4.82 -18.15
N SER A 34 19.48 -5.82 -17.30
CA SER A 34 18.43 -6.48 -16.53
C SER A 34 18.71 -6.51 -15.02
N THR A 35 19.93 -6.18 -14.60
CA THR A 35 20.37 -6.30 -13.22
C THR A 35 20.78 -4.95 -12.66
N PHE A 36 20.21 -4.59 -11.52
CA PHE A 36 20.37 -3.31 -10.85
C PHE A 36 20.84 -3.52 -9.41
N PHE A 37 21.72 -2.63 -8.96
CA PHE A 37 22.18 -2.54 -7.59
C PHE A 37 21.76 -1.19 -6.99
N ASP A 38 21.14 -1.19 -5.81
CA ASP A 38 20.72 0.00 -5.04
C ASP A 38 21.32 -0.08 -3.63
N LEU A 39 22.15 0.88 -3.29
CA LEU A 39 22.74 1.03 -1.97
C LEU A 39 22.31 2.37 -1.39
N ARG A 40 21.72 2.33 -0.20
CA ARG A 40 21.42 3.51 0.60
C ARG A 40 21.98 3.31 2.00
N ALA A 41 22.78 4.24 2.45
CA ALA A 41 23.35 4.19 3.78
C ALA A 41 23.26 5.57 4.43
N SER A 42 22.62 5.62 5.58
CA SER A 42 22.39 6.87 6.32
C SER A 42 22.69 6.66 7.80
N SER A 43 23.40 7.57 8.42
CA SER A 43 23.63 7.54 9.86
C SER A 43 23.82 8.94 10.42
N ALA A 44 23.57 9.09 11.72
CA ALA A 44 23.90 10.29 12.48
C ALA A 44 24.60 9.88 13.79
N GLY A 45 25.54 10.68 14.24
CA GLY A 45 26.33 10.42 15.46
C GLY A 45 25.49 10.50 16.71
N ASP A 46 24.60 11.48 16.77
CA ASP A 46 23.68 11.66 17.89
C ASP A 46 22.21 11.73 17.43
N PRO A 47 21.25 11.36 18.29
CA PRO A 47 19.83 11.30 17.93
C PRO A 47 19.20 12.67 17.68
N PHE A 48 19.80 13.74 18.12
CA PHE A 48 19.24 15.10 17.99
C PHE A 48 19.87 15.90 16.86
N TYR A 49 20.94 15.40 16.23
CA TYR A 49 21.63 16.09 15.15
C TYR A 49 20.66 16.53 14.03
N LEU A 50 19.81 15.63 13.60
CA LEU A 50 18.88 15.91 12.50
C LEU A 50 17.73 16.82 12.91
N SER A 51 17.28 16.79 14.15
CA SER A 51 16.26 17.71 14.64
C SER A 51 16.79 19.15 14.77
N ASP A 52 18.04 19.27 15.18
CA ASP A 52 18.65 20.58 15.42
C ASP A 52 19.16 21.23 14.13
N LEU A 53 19.72 20.44 13.22
CA LEU A 53 20.45 20.92 12.05
C LEU A 53 19.95 20.37 10.71
N GLY A 54 19.04 19.43 10.72
CA GLY A 54 18.63 18.68 9.53
C GLY A 54 17.99 19.52 8.42
N SER A 55 17.35 20.64 8.76
CA SER A 55 16.79 21.57 7.76
C SER A 55 17.88 22.28 6.92
N ILE A 56 19.07 22.40 7.46
CA ILE A 56 20.19 23.10 6.79
C ILE A 56 21.00 22.12 5.95
N VAL A 57 21.12 20.84 6.37
CA VAL A 57 22.12 19.93 5.83
C VAL A 57 21.54 18.88 4.88
N SER A 58 20.32 18.40 5.07
CA SER A 58 19.85 17.22 4.32
C SER A 58 18.37 17.17 3.97
N GLY A 59 17.56 18.16 4.35
CA GLY A 59 16.11 18.09 4.21
C GLY A 59 15.43 17.00 5.06
N LEU A 60 16.20 16.32 5.93
CA LEU A 60 15.76 15.19 6.78
C LEU A 60 15.29 15.63 8.17
N SER A 61 15.00 16.90 8.37
CA SER A 61 14.71 17.51 9.69
C SER A 61 13.55 16.86 10.48
N ARG A 62 12.72 16.03 9.84
CA ARG A 62 11.59 15.34 10.49
C ARG A 62 11.68 13.82 10.41
N THR A 63 12.84 13.29 10.07
CA THR A 63 13.00 11.85 9.90
C THR A 63 13.29 11.21 11.26
N PHE A 64 12.39 10.36 11.72
CA PHE A 64 12.56 9.61 12.98
C PHE A 64 13.47 8.37 12.80
N VAL A 65 13.64 7.93 11.56
CA VAL A 65 14.34 6.68 11.21
C VAL A 65 15.19 6.90 9.97
N LEU A 66 16.44 6.51 10.04
CA LEU A 66 17.38 6.52 8.90
C LEU A 66 17.40 5.14 8.25
N PRO A 67 16.93 4.99 7.01
CA PRO A 67 16.94 3.73 6.31
C PRO A 67 18.33 3.40 5.78
N ASN A 68 18.73 2.14 5.91
CA ASN A 68 19.91 1.56 5.27
C ASN A 68 19.44 0.36 4.45
N LYS A 69 19.78 0.34 3.17
CA LYS A 69 19.30 -0.66 2.23
C LYS A 69 20.43 -1.08 1.31
N VAL A 70 20.56 -2.38 1.11
CA VAL A 70 21.28 -2.96 -0.02
C VAL A 70 20.31 -3.85 -0.78
N GLU A 71 20.16 -3.64 -2.07
CA GLU A 71 19.27 -4.43 -2.91
C GLU A 71 19.94 -4.75 -4.24
N ILE A 72 19.82 -6.01 -4.66
CA ILE A 72 20.08 -6.44 -6.03
C ILE A 72 18.76 -6.90 -6.63
N SER A 73 18.42 -6.34 -7.79
CA SER A 73 17.19 -6.67 -8.53
C SER A 73 17.56 -7.16 -9.91
N HIS A 74 17.01 -8.31 -10.30
CA HIS A 74 17.14 -8.86 -11.65
C HIS A 74 15.76 -9.00 -12.30
N PHE A 75 15.62 -8.48 -13.51
CA PHE A 75 14.40 -8.46 -14.30
C PHE A 75 14.55 -9.40 -15.50
N GLY A 76 14.02 -10.61 -15.38
CA GLY A 76 13.88 -11.53 -16.51
C GLY A 76 12.65 -11.22 -17.36
N ARG A 77 12.47 -11.96 -18.45
CA ARG A 77 11.32 -11.77 -19.35
C ARG A 77 9.98 -11.93 -18.63
N ASN A 78 9.88 -12.91 -17.75
CA ASN A 78 8.64 -13.28 -17.08
C ASN A 78 8.79 -13.31 -15.56
N TYR A 79 9.88 -12.81 -15.01
CA TYR A 79 10.11 -12.83 -13.57
C TYR A 79 10.91 -11.63 -13.11
N ILE A 80 10.77 -11.34 -11.82
CA ILE A 80 11.57 -10.37 -11.09
C ILE A 80 12.12 -11.09 -9.86
N LEU A 81 13.41 -11.01 -9.66
CA LEU A 81 14.10 -11.52 -8.48
C LEU A 81 14.76 -10.35 -7.75
N LYS A 82 14.52 -10.24 -6.46
CA LYS A 82 15.16 -9.23 -5.60
C LYS A 82 15.73 -9.87 -4.36
N ALA A 83 16.98 -9.55 -4.06
CA ALA A 83 17.61 -9.89 -2.80
C ALA A 83 17.96 -8.59 -2.08
N ASP A 84 17.59 -8.48 -0.82
CA ASP A 84 17.75 -7.25 -0.07
C ASP A 84 18.17 -7.46 1.39
N ILE A 85 18.80 -6.43 1.91
CA ILE A 85 19.05 -6.21 3.33
C ILE A 85 18.52 -4.81 3.65
N ASN A 86 17.58 -4.72 4.59
CA ASN A 86 17.04 -3.46 5.05
C ASN A 86 17.22 -3.31 6.55
N SER A 87 17.89 -2.27 6.95
CA SER A 87 18.05 -1.91 8.36
C SER A 87 17.65 -0.47 8.60
N PHE A 88 17.34 -0.16 9.86
CA PHE A 88 16.92 1.17 10.25
C PHE A 88 17.68 1.60 11.48
N LYS A 89 18.23 2.80 11.45
CA LYS A 89 18.77 3.46 12.63
C LYS A 89 17.74 4.44 13.17
N LEU A 90 17.31 4.24 14.42
CA LEU A 90 16.45 5.21 15.11
C LEU A 90 17.27 6.46 15.40
N VAL A 91 16.72 7.60 15.03
CA VAL A 91 17.25 8.92 15.40
C VAL A 91 16.61 9.40 16.69
N ASN A 92 15.32 9.08 16.91
CA ASN A 92 14.64 9.42 18.15
C ASN A 92 14.80 8.30 19.18
N PRO A 93 15.46 8.53 20.33
CA PRO A 93 15.65 7.53 21.39
C PRO A 93 14.35 7.05 22.03
N LEU A 94 13.27 7.82 21.89
CA LEU A 94 11.93 7.44 22.37
C LEU A 94 11.14 6.61 21.36
N GLY A 95 11.68 6.43 20.18
CA GLY A 95 11.05 5.65 19.12
C GLY A 95 11.05 4.14 19.40
N VAL A 96 10.11 3.43 18.79
CA VAL A 96 10.05 1.96 18.83
C VAL A 96 10.98 1.42 17.77
N ASN A 97 11.87 0.48 18.14
CA ASN A 97 12.72 -0.21 17.18
C ASN A 97 11.86 -1.00 16.21
N GLN A 98 12.17 -0.85 14.92
CA GLN A 98 11.53 -1.57 13.84
C GLN A 98 12.27 -2.87 13.55
N TYR A 99 11.58 -3.82 12.94
CA TYR A 99 12.20 -5.01 12.43
C TYR A 99 13.14 -4.66 11.26
N GLN A 100 14.34 -5.20 11.35
CA GLN A 100 15.38 -5.13 10.31
C GLN A 100 15.33 -6.41 9.50
N ARG A 101 15.38 -6.32 8.19
CA ARG A 101 15.30 -7.46 7.27
C ARG A 101 16.72 -7.92 6.88
N PHE A 102 17.10 -9.19 7.22
CA PHE A 102 18.44 -9.75 7.05
C PHE A 102 18.44 -11.27 6.82
N PRO A 103 18.65 -11.78 5.62
CA PRO A 103 18.35 -11.18 4.33
C PRO A 103 16.88 -11.30 3.96
N GLY A 104 16.49 -10.68 2.86
CA GLY A 104 15.22 -10.87 2.19
C GLY A 104 15.42 -11.35 0.76
N LEU A 105 14.51 -12.18 0.29
CA LEU A 105 14.42 -12.64 -1.10
C LEU A 105 12.96 -12.49 -1.56
N ASN A 106 12.73 -11.70 -2.60
CA ASN A 106 11.43 -11.58 -3.23
C ASN A 106 11.51 -12.09 -4.66
N TYR A 107 10.59 -12.98 -5.02
CA TYR A 107 10.46 -13.53 -6.35
C TYR A 107 9.05 -13.32 -6.86
N LYS A 108 8.95 -12.69 -8.03
CA LYS A 108 7.70 -12.52 -8.77
C LYS A 108 7.82 -13.19 -10.12
N TYR A 109 6.85 -14.01 -10.44
CA TYR A 109 6.73 -14.63 -11.74
C TYR A 109 5.38 -14.28 -12.36
N PHE A 110 5.32 -14.07 -13.67
CA PHE A 110 4.10 -13.80 -14.40
C PHE A 110 4.15 -14.46 -15.77
N PHE A 111 3.06 -15.11 -16.08
CA PHE A 111 2.82 -15.75 -17.34
C PHE A 111 1.46 -15.30 -17.87
N ASN A 112 1.43 -14.84 -19.12
CA ASN A 112 0.23 -14.39 -19.80
C ASN A 112 0.13 -15.10 -21.14
N ASP A 113 -0.97 -15.82 -21.36
CA ASP A 113 -1.31 -16.44 -22.62
C ASP A 113 -2.76 -16.15 -22.96
N ARG A 114 -2.98 -15.30 -23.99
CA ARG A 114 -4.30 -14.85 -24.46
C ARG A 114 -5.24 -14.47 -23.31
N ASN A 115 -6.05 -15.42 -22.87
CA ASN A 115 -7.08 -15.23 -21.83
C ASN A 115 -6.66 -15.74 -20.45
N PHE A 116 -5.55 -16.47 -20.39
CA PHE A 116 -5.05 -17.08 -19.17
C PHE A 116 -3.86 -16.31 -18.62
N ASN A 117 -3.94 -15.97 -17.33
CA ASN A 117 -2.85 -15.30 -16.62
C ASN A 117 -2.51 -16.10 -15.36
N PHE A 118 -1.23 -16.30 -15.15
CA PHE A 118 -0.69 -16.84 -13.92
C PHE A 118 0.31 -15.86 -13.35
N SER A 119 0.23 -15.59 -12.05
CA SER A 119 1.25 -14.83 -11.33
C SER A 119 1.58 -15.50 -10.01
N LEU A 120 2.83 -15.43 -9.61
CA LEU A 120 3.34 -15.87 -8.33
C LEU A 120 4.09 -14.70 -7.71
N ASP A 121 3.71 -14.29 -6.50
CA ASP A 121 4.47 -13.36 -5.67
C ASP A 121 4.91 -14.10 -4.42
N SER A 122 6.20 -14.17 -4.17
CA SER A 122 6.75 -14.84 -3.01
C SER A 122 7.81 -13.99 -2.33
N ASP A 123 7.80 -14.02 -1.01
CA ASP A 123 8.74 -13.31 -0.16
C ASP A 123 9.24 -14.23 0.94
N PHE A 124 10.55 -14.32 1.07
CA PHE A 124 11.23 -15.02 2.14
C PHE A 124 12.14 -14.04 2.85
N ALA A 125 12.02 -13.93 4.16
CA ALA A 125 12.83 -12.98 4.89
C ALA A 125 13.07 -13.40 6.34
N PHE A 126 14.25 -13.10 6.81
CA PHE A 126 14.58 -13.08 8.22
C PHE A 126 14.55 -11.66 8.73
N TYR A 127 13.94 -11.49 9.90
CA TYR A 127 13.85 -10.21 10.56
C TYR A 127 14.46 -10.27 11.94
N ARG A 128 15.07 -9.18 12.36
CA ARG A 128 15.59 -8.98 13.71
C ARG A 128 15.08 -7.65 14.24
N LYS A 129 14.57 -7.66 15.44
CA LYS A 129 14.21 -6.45 16.18
C LYS A 129 15.23 -6.27 17.29
N GLY A 130 15.92 -5.13 17.28
CA GLY A 130 16.81 -4.74 18.39
C GLY A 130 16.03 -4.28 19.61
N GLY A 131 16.60 -4.37 20.80
CA GLY A 131 16.01 -3.74 21.99
C GLY A 131 15.91 -2.22 21.84
N SER A 132 14.85 -1.60 22.35
CA SER A 132 14.74 -0.15 22.48
C SER A 132 15.31 0.32 23.82
N TYR A 133 15.49 1.63 23.97
CA TYR A 133 15.95 2.23 25.23
C TYR A 133 15.02 1.90 26.43
N ARG A 134 13.76 1.59 26.15
CA ARG A 134 12.74 1.25 27.15
C ARG A 134 12.47 -0.24 27.29
N ASN A 135 12.79 -1.04 26.28
CA ASN A 135 12.50 -2.47 26.26
C ASN A 135 13.63 -3.21 25.54
N ASN A 136 14.29 -4.12 26.26
CA ASN A 136 15.41 -4.90 25.79
C ASN A 136 14.97 -6.15 24.98
N ASP A 137 13.69 -6.31 24.67
CA ASP A 137 13.17 -7.47 23.95
C ASP A 137 13.74 -7.52 22.54
N LYS A 138 14.69 -8.38 22.35
CA LYS A 138 15.24 -8.76 21.04
C LYS A 138 14.34 -9.87 20.50
N GLN A 139 13.81 -9.66 19.32
CA GLN A 139 12.97 -10.67 18.66
C GLN A 139 13.56 -11.05 17.31
N LYS A 140 13.43 -12.33 16.99
CA LYS A 140 13.75 -12.88 15.66
C LYS A 140 12.45 -13.33 15.02
N LEU A 141 12.31 -13.06 13.73
CA LEU A 141 11.14 -13.48 12.96
C LEU A 141 11.62 -14.04 11.62
N THR A 142 11.21 -15.25 11.30
CA THR A 142 11.28 -15.83 9.95
C THR A 142 9.90 -15.69 9.29
N ARG A 143 9.88 -15.20 8.07
CA ARG A 143 8.65 -15.06 7.29
C ARG A 143 8.79 -15.70 5.93
N ILE A 144 7.79 -16.50 5.55
CA ILE A 144 7.61 -17.03 4.20
C ILE A 144 6.21 -16.61 3.74
N PHE A 145 6.16 -15.91 2.62
CA PHE A 145 4.91 -15.50 1.99
C PHE A 145 4.89 -16.03 0.55
N ILE A 146 3.79 -16.69 0.17
CA ILE A 146 3.59 -17.24 -1.17
C ILE A 146 2.17 -16.90 -1.62
N ASN A 147 2.06 -16.25 -2.76
CA ASN A 147 0.79 -15.73 -3.28
C ASN A 147 0.64 -16.06 -4.78
N PRO A 148 0.29 -17.31 -5.13
CA PRO A 148 -0.08 -17.65 -6.50
C PRO A 148 -1.48 -17.10 -6.84
N LYS A 149 -1.62 -16.56 -8.04
CA LYS A 149 -2.88 -16.15 -8.63
C LYS A 149 -3.02 -16.74 -10.02
N ILE A 150 -4.15 -17.38 -10.28
CA ILE A 150 -4.57 -17.85 -11.59
C ILE A 150 -5.79 -17.05 -12.00
N SER A 151 -5.82 -16.53 -13.21
CA SER A 151 -7.01 -15.87 -13.74
C SER A 151 -7.25 -16.23 -15.20
N TYR A 152 -8.53 -16.29 -15.53
CA TYR A 152 -9.02 -16.43 -16.89
C TYR A 152 -9.91 -15.23 -17.19
N ALA A 153 -9.62 -14.52 -18.27
CA ALA A 153 -10.37 -13.37 -18.71
C ALA A 153 -10.93 -13.58 -20.11
N TYR A 154 -12.25 -13.48 -20.24
CA TYR A 154 -12.93 -13.45 -21.52
C TYR A 154 -13.43 -12.04 -21.79
N PHE A 155 -13.16 -11.51 -22.97
CA PHE A 155 -13.66 -10.19 -23.36
C PHE A 155 -14.06 -10.16 -24.82
N ASN A 156 -15.13 -9.45 -25.06
CA ASN A 156 -15.54 -9.04 -26.39
C ASN A 156 -15.92 -7.54 -26.37
N LYS A 157 -16.45 -7.03 -27.48
CA LYS A 157 -16.82 -5.60 -27.60
C LYS A 157 -17.75 -5.12 -26.47
N ASN A 158 -18.68 -5.96 -26.05
CA ASN A 158 -19.80 -5.57 -25.17
C ASN A 158 -19.74 -6.23 -23.79
N TYR A 159 -18.88 -7.21 -23.59
CA TYR A 159 -18.87 -8.00 -22.36
C TYR A 159 -17.45 -8.32 -21.92
N PHE A 160 -17.24 -8.28 -20.62
CA PHE A 160 -16.02 -8.72 -19.95
C PHE A 160 -16.37 -9.63 -18.77
N LEU A 161 -15.67 -10.74 -18.68
CA LEU A 161 -15.72 -11.67 -17.55
C LEU A 161 -14.29 -12.03 -17.16
N GLU A 162 -13.93 -11.84 -15.92
CA GLU A 162 -12.69 -12.36 -15.35
C GLU A 162 -13.02 -13.23 -14.15
N THR A 163 -12.52 -14.43 -14.14
CA THR A 163 -12.54 -15.31 -12.97
C THR A 163 -11.11 -15.48 -12.50
N SER A 164 -10.84 -15.25 -11.23
CA SER A 164 -9.52 -15.41 -10.65
C SER A 164 -9.57 -16.17 -9.34
N PHE A 165 -8.60 -17.05 -9.16
CA PHE A 165 -8.35 -17.78 -7.93
C PHE A 165 -7.00 -17.34 -7.38
N LEU A 166 -7.01 -16.92 -6.12
CA LEU A 166 -5.87 -16.40 -5.39
C LEU A 166 -5.67 -17.26 -4.14
N MET A 167 -4.45 -17.67 -3.89
CA MET A 167 -4.06 -18.26 -2.62
C MET A 167 -3.01 -17.39 -1.96
N LYS A 168 -3.12 -17.19 -0.66
CA LYS A 168 -2.11 -16.53 0.16
C LYS A 168 -1.67 -17.48 1.24
N TYR A 169 -0.43 -17.88 1.23
CA TYR A 169 0.18 -18.66 2.29
C TYR A 169 1.18 -17.78 3.02
N LEU A 170 1.03 -17.70 4.33
CA LEU A 170 1.92 -17.00 5.22
C LEU A 170 2.38 -17.94 6.32
N PHE A 171 3.69 -18.14 6.41
CA PHE A 171 4.35 -18.79 7.55
C PHE A 171 5.16 -17.75 8.30
N LYS A 172 5.04 -17.77 9.62
CA LYS A 172 5.82 -16.95 10.54
C LYS A 172 6.32 -17.79 11.69
N GLU A 173 7.57 -17.58 12.05
CA GLU A 173 8.21 -18.13 13.24
C GLU A 173 8.80 -16.99 14.04
N ILE A 174 8.34 -16.81 15.27
CA ILE A 174 8.77 -15.76 16.19
C ILE A 174 9.34 -16.45 17.42
N ASP A 175 10.65 -16.29 17.65
CA ASP A 175 11.33 -16.79 18.86
C ASP A 175 10.88 -18.22 19.25
N ASP A 176 10.95 -19.22 18.41
CA ASP A 176 10.58 -20.62 18.61
C ASP A 176 9.07 -20.92 18.54
N SER A 177 8.20 -19.96 18.36
CA SER A 177 6.80 -20.22 18.08
C SER A 177 6.45 -19.99 16.61
N SER A 178 5.90 -21.02 15.96
CA SER A 178 5.55 -20.97 14.54
C SER A 178 4.03 -20.90 14.35
N ASN A 179 3.62 -20.14 13.35
CA ASN A 179 2.25 -20.07 12.88
C ASN A 179 2.20 -20.08 11.36
N SER A 180 1.22 -20.76 10.80
CA SER A 180 0.98 -20.77 9.36
C SER A 180 -0.47 -20.50 9.05
N GLU A 181 -0.71 -19.67 8.04
CA GLU A 181 -2.03 -19.29 7.57
C GLU A 181 -2.14 -19.48 6.08
N LEU A 182 -3.26 -20.04 5.64
CA LEU A 182 -3.63 -20.16 4.23
C LEU A 182 -4.97 -19.48 4.02
N LEU A 183 -5.02 -18.55 3.10
CA LEU A 183 -6.24 -17.88 2.66
C LEU A 183 -6.44 -18.14 1.17
N SER A 184 -7.60 -18.68 0.81
CA SER A 184 -8.02 -18.86 -0.58
C SER A 184 -9.10 -17.85 -0.93
N THR A 185 -9.04 -17.26 -2.11
CA THR A 185 -10.03 -16.29 -2.57
C THR A 185 -10.40 -16.56 -4.01
N LEU A 186 -11.69 -16.69 -4.28
CA LEU A 186 -12.26 -16.72 -5.62
C LEU A 186 -12.88 -15.35 -5.91
N LYS A 187 -12.49 -14.73 -7.02
CA LYS A 187 -13.07 -13.47 -7.49
C LYS A 187 -13.65 -13.63 -8.88
N ILE A 188 -14.83 -13.08 -9.09
CA ILE A 188 -15.50 -13.00 -10.38
C ILE A 188 -15.81 -11.52 -10.63
N ASN A 189 -15.26 -10.97 -11.69
CA ASN A 189 -15.49 -9.60 -12.13
C ASN A 189 -16.20 -9.66 -13.47
N ASN A 190 -17.35 -9.04 -13.58
CA ASN A 190 -18.02 -8.92 -14.85
C ASN A 190 -18.56 -7.51 -15.10
N PHE A 191 -18.62 -7.14 -16.35
CA PHE A 191 -19.30 -5.92 -16.75
C PHE A 191 -19.78 -6.01 -18.22
N PHE A 192 -20.84 -5.29 -18.50
CA PHE A 192 -21.33 -5.05 -19.83
C PHE A 192 -20.97 -3.64 -20.29
N ASN A 193 -20.74 -3.46 -21.58
CA ASN A 193 -20.47 -2.16 -22.16
C ASN A 193 -21.57 -1.79 -23.15
N PHE A 194 -22.29 -0.73 -22.89
CA PHE A 194 -23.22 -0.09 -23.81
C PHE A 194 -22.59 1.19 -24.32
N TYR A 195 -22.51 1.34 -25.62
CA TYR A 195 -21.87 2.49 -26.27
C TYR A 195 -22.89 3.20 -27.15
N GLU A 196 -22.96 4.50 -26.98
CA GLU A 196 -23.61 5.41 -27.94
C GLU A 196 -22.52 6.41 -28.43
N LYS A 197 -22.30 6.46 -29.73
CA LYS A 197 -21.34 7.37 -30.35
C LYS A 197 -22.11 8.31 -31.28
N LYS A 198 -22.00 9.63 -31.03
CA LYS A 198 -22.45 10.73 -31.89
C LYS A 198 -21.26 11.54 -32.33
N GLU A 199 -21.39 12.37 -33.39
CA GLU A 199 -20.26 13.13 -33.99
C GLU A 199 -19.38 13.84 -32.95
N ASN A 200 -19.97 14.47 -31.92
CA ASN A 200 -19.25 15.25 -30.92
C ASN A 200 -19.37 14.69 -29.49
N SER A 201 -19.99 13.52 -29.31
CA SER A 201 -20.20 12.94 -27.98
C SER A 201 -20.15 11.42 -27.98
N ASN A 202 -19.52 10.88 -26.96
CA ASN A 202 -19.47 9.44 -26.69
C ASN A 202 -20.06 9.19 -25.31
N LEU A 203 -21.03 8.32 -25.23
CA LEU A 203 -21.59 7.80 -23.96
C LEU A 203 -21.25 6.33 -23.82
N LYS A 204 -20.71 5.95 -22.67
CA LYS A 204 -20.48 4.57 -22.28
C LYS A 204 -21.18 4.33 -20.95
N ILE A 205 -22.07 3.35 -20.90
CA ILE A 205 -22.70 2.86 -19.67
C ILE A 205 -22.17 1.47 -19.43
N GLN A 206 -21.68 1.22 -18.22
CA GLN A 206 -21.00 -0.01 -17.84
C GLN A 206 -21.57 -0.52 -16.51
N PRO A 207 -22.69 -1.25 -16.51
CA PRO A 207 -23.11 -2.01 -15.34
C PRO A 207 -22.08 -3.11 -15.05
N PHE A 208 -21.82 -3.35 -13.78
CA PHE A 208 -20.86 -4.36 -13.33
C PHE A 208 -21.38 -5.10 -12.10
N LEU A 209 -20.91 -6.32 -11.96
CA LEU A 209 -21.09 -7.17 -10.79
C LEU A 209 -19.75 -7.82 -10.48
N ASN A 210 -19.21 -7.54 -9.31
CA ASN A 210 -17.98 -8.12 -8.82
C ASN A 210 -18.30 -8.94 -7.58
N PHE A 211 -17.87 -10.17 -7.57
CA PHE A 211 -18.10 -11.11 -6.49
C PHE A 211 -16.76 -11.64 -5.97
N SER A 212 -16.63 -11.74 -4.66
CA SER A 212 -15.46 -12.28 -4.00
C SER A 212 -15.88 -13.21 -2.87
N ILE A 213 -15.34 -14.42 -2.87
CA ILE A 213 -15.46 -15.36 -1.75
C ILE A 213 -14.07 -15.70 -1.26
N SER A 214 -13.84 -15.61 0.05
CA SER A 214 -12.62 -16.04 0.69
C SER A 214 -12.89 -16.92 1.90
N ASP A 215 -11.92 -17.78 2.24
CA ASP A 215 -11.98 -18.59 3.45
C ASP A 215 -12.08 -17.69 4.68
N GLN A 216 -12.98 -18.09 5.59
CA GLN A 216 -13.17 -17.36 6.84
C GLN A 216 -12.15 -17.83 7.86
N LYS A 217 -11.19 -16.97 8.21
CA LYS A 217 -10.25 -17.26 9.30
C LYS A 217 -10.21 -16.13 10.32
N LYS A 218 -10.03 -16.50 11.57
CA LYS A 218 -9.80 -15.55 12.66
C LYS A 218 -8.41 -14.95 12.49
N ILE A 219 -8.34 -13.63 12.47
CA ILE A 219 -7.05 -12.91 12.51
C ILE A 219 -6.46 -13.17 13.89
N ILE A 220 -5.32 -13.86 13.93
CA ILE A 220 -4.56 -14.07 15.16
C ILE A 220 -3.52 -12.96 15.25
N ASN A 221 -3.24 -12.46 16.46
CA ASN A 221 -2.27 -11.42 16.76
C ASN A 221 -1.05 -11.49 15.87
N GLN A 222 -0.91 -10.51 15.00
CA GLN A 222 0.14 -10.51 14.00
C GLN A 222 1.11 -9.37 14.29
N VAL A 223 2.39 -9.71 14.26
CA VAL A 223 3.45 -8.71 14.36
C VAL A 223 3.51 -7.93 13.05
N ASN A 224 3.27 -6.63 13.13
CA ASN A 224 3.41 -5.74 12.00
C ASN A 224 4.90 -5.49 11.72
N VAL A 225 5.38 -5.96 10.58
CA VAL A 225 6.79 -5.82 10.15
C VAL A 225 7.00 -4.57 9.30
N ASP A 226 5.93 -4.04 8.71
CA ASP A 226 5.96 -2.83 7.90
C ASP A 226 5.60 -1.59 8.70
N SER A 227 6.49 -0.62 8.72
CA SER A 227 6.29 0.69 9.38
C SER A 227 5.30 1.61 8.67
N GLY A 228 4.78 1.20 7.53
CA GLY A 228 3.90 1.97 6.68
C GLY A 228 2.48 1.41 6.63
N LEU A 229 1.68 1.63 7.67
CA LEU A 229 0.23 1.46 7.60
C LEU A 229 -0.38 2.42 6.56
N ARG A 230 -0.32 2.02 5.29
CA ARG A 230 -1.16 2.67 4.28
C ARG A 230 -2.53 2.01 4.34
N MET A 231 -3.48 2.69 4.96
CA MET A 231 -4.90 2.39 4.84
C MET A 231 -5.35 2.69 3.39
N SER A 232 -4.94 1.86 2.44
CA SER A 232 -5.50 1.89 1.10
C SER A 232 -6.71 0.98 1.08
N SER A 233 -7.87 1.58 0.91
CA SER A 233 -9.19 0.97 0.65
C SER A 233 -9.41 -0.42 1.29
N LEU A 234 -10.22 -0.47 2.32
CA LEU A 234 -10.74 -1.70 2.95
C LEU A 234 -11.47 -2.66 1.96
N ASN A 235 -11.60 -2.28 0.70
CA ASN A 235 -12.39 -3.00 -0.31
C ASN A 235 -11.60 -3.99 -1.16
N GLU A 236 -10.32 -4.14 -0.95
CA GLU A 236 -9.53 -5.19 -1.56
C GLU A 236 -8.96 -6.03 -0.42
N ASN A 237 -8.77 -7.33 -0.60
CA ASN A 237 -8.06 -8.19 0.35
C ASN A 237 -6.70 -7.54 0.64
N SER A 238 -6.73 -6.48 1.42
CA SER A 238 -5.57 -5.65 1.68
C SER A 238 -4.77 -6.32 2.76
N GLU A 239 -3.52 -6.53 2.46
CA GLU A 239 -2.55 -6.76 3.48
C GLU A 239 -2.35 -5.44 4.22
N PHE A 240 -2.71 -5.38 5.48
CA PHE A 240 -2.18 -4.38 6.38
C PHE A 240 -0.82 -4.88 6.86
N GLY A 241 0.23 -4.56 6.12
CA GLY A 241 1.50 -5.20 6.34
C GLY A 241 1.35 -6.73 6.25
N ASP A 242 1.48 -7.41 7.37
CA ASP A 242 1.30 -8.86 7.46
C ASP A 242 -0.13 -9.30 7.86
N LEU A 243 -1.08 -8.38 7.98
CA LEU A 243 -2.45 -8.72 8.36
C LEU A 243 -3.20 -9.27 7.16
N PHE A 244 -3.64 -10.52 7.27
CA PHE A 244 -4.67 -11.06 6.40
C PHE A 244 -6.03 -10.58 6.91
N VAL A 245 -6.69 -9.74 6.15
CA VAL A 245 -8.09 -9.48 6.37
C VAL A 245 -8.84 -10.66 5.78
N SER A 246 -9.20 -11.63 6.64
CA SER A 246 -10.10 -12.71 6.26
C SER A 246 -11.54 -12.21 6.29
N ASN A 247 -12.40 -12.77 5.46
CA ASN A 247 -13.85 -12.56 5.39
C ASN A 247 -14.31 -11.43 4.50
N GLN A 248 -13.83 -11.38 3.28
CA GLN A 248 -14.54 -10.59 2.28
C GLN A 248 -15.30 -11.51 1.33
N ASN A 249 -16.45 -11.99 1.80
CA ASN A 249 -17.48 -12.53 0.93
C ASN A 249 -18.33 -11.35 0.48
N ASP A 250 -17.93 -10.72 -0.61
CA ASP A 250 -18.49 -9.45 -1.05
C ASP A 250 -19.16 -9.59 -2.41
N LEU A 251 -20.29 -8.93 -2.55
CA LEU A 251 -20.92 -8.66 -3.82
C LEU A 251 -20.99 -7.15 -4.02
N ASN A 252 -20.29 -6.67 -5.04
CA ASN A 252 -20.30 -5.27 -5.40
C ASN A 252 -21.06 -5.09 -6.73
N ILE A 253 -22.22 -4.46 -6.66
CA ILE A 253 -23.08 -4.19 -7.81
C ILE A 253 -23.06 -2.70 -8.09
N GLY A 254 -22.95 -2.34 -9.36
CA GLY A 254 -22.96 -0.92 -9.69
C GLY A 254 -22.99 -0.61 -11.17
N THR A 255 -22.89 0.67 -11.44
CA THR A 255 -22.86 1.20 -12.81
C THR A 255 -21.85 2.31 -12.91
N LYS A 256 -21.05 2.28 -13.97
CA LYS A 256 -20.14 3.36 -14.33
C LYS A 256 -20.62 4.00 -15.63
N ILE A 257 -20.79 5.32 -15.61
CA ILE A 257 -21.20 6.13 -16.75
C ILE A 257 -20.05 7.04 -17.14
N LEU A 258 -19.62 6.93 -18.37
CA LEU A 258 -18.58 7.77 -18.96
C LEU A 258 -19.21 8.56 -20.10
N SER A 259 -19.22 9.87 -19.99
CA SER A 259 -19.69 10.77 -21.05
C SER A 259 -18.55 11.71 -21.46
N LYS A 260 -18.24 11.73 -22.73
CA LYS A 260 -17.27 12.65 -23.33
C LYS A 260 -17.96 13.49 -24.39
N LYS A 261 -17.94 14.83 -24.21
CA LYS A 261 -18.45 15.79 -25.21
C LYS A 261 -17.36 16.83 -25.49
N GLY A 262 -16.78 16.78 -26.68
CA GLY A 262 -15.62 17.58 -27.01
C GLY A 262 -14.45 17.34 -26.06
N LYS A 263 -14.04 18.38 -25.34
CA LYS A 263 -12.95 18.33 -24.34
C LYS A 263 -13.45 18.04 -22.91
N ASN A 264 -14.75 17.90 -22.71
CA ASN A 264 -15.35 17.66 -21.40
C ASN A 264 -15.53 16.15 -21.17
N LEU A 265 -15.17 15.69 -19.99
CA LEU A 265 -15.32 14.30 -19.54
C LEU A 265 -16.10 14.27 -18.23
N VAL A 266 -17.16 13.51 -18.20
CA VAL A 266 -17.93 13.18 -16.99
C VAL A 266 -17.77 11.68 -16.72
N ASN A 267 -17.43 11.32 -15.49
CA ASN A 267 -17.39 9.93 -15.03
C ASN A 267 -18.20 9.84 -13.75
N VAL A 268 -19.27 9.08 -13.80
CA VAL A 268 -20.13 8.79 -12.64
C VAL A 268 -20.01 7.31 -12.32
N LYS A 269 -19.75 6.97 -11.08
CA LYS A 269 -19.77 5.59 -10.58
C LYS A 269 -20.74 5.51 -9.40
N ILE A 270 -21.70 4.62 -9.49
CA ILE A 270 -22.65 4.31 -8.42
C ILE A 270 -22.48 2.83 -8.11
N GLN A 271 -22.30 2.47 -6.85
CA GLN A 271 -22.14 1.09 -6.44
C GLN A 271 -22.66 0.86 -5.03
N LYS A 272 -23.19 -0.33 -4.79
CA LYS A 272 -23.53 -0.86 -3.46
C LYS A 272 -22.67 -2.09 -3.19
N LEU A 273 -22.06 -2.12 -2.03
CA LEU A 273 -21.35 -3.28 -1.51
C LEU A 273 -22.28 -4.05 -0.59
N PHE A 274 -22.30 -5.36 -0.74
CA PHE A 274 -22.98 -6.30 0.17
C PHE A 274 -21.92 -7.26 0.68
N THR A 275 -21.86 -7.44 1.99
CA THR A 275 -20.93 -8.35 2.63
C THR A 275 -21.68 -9.54 3.21
N PHE A 276 -21.31 -10.76 2.82
CA PHE A 276 -21.92 -11.99 3.30
C PHE A 276 -21.03 -12.63 4.37
N GLY A 277 -21.61 -13.08 5.48
CA GLY A 277 -20.89 -13.73 6.57
C GLY A 277 -20.53 -12.79 7.71
N THR A 278 -19.36 -12.98 8.31
CA THR A 278 -18.98 -12.21 9.49
C THR A 278 -18.50 -10.83 9.11
N LYS A 279 -19.30 -9.80 9.34
CA LYS A 279 -18.96 -8.38 9.13
C LYS A 279 -17.94 -7.82 10.14
N LYS A 280 -17.24 -8.68 10.87
CA LYS A 280 -16.41 -8.25 12.02
C LYS A 280 -14.96 -8.61 11.78
N ILE A 281 -14.10 -7.61 11.85
CA ILE A 281 -12.65 -7.77 11.88
C ILE A 281 -12.17 -7.45 13.30
N PHE A 282 -11.23 -8.24 13.80
CA PHE A 282 -10.56 -7.96 15.06
C PHE A 282 -9.15 -7.46 14.72
N ILE A 283 -8.86 -6.21 15.09
CA ILE A 283 -7.52 -5.64 15.01
C ILE A 283 -7.14 -5.27 16.44
N GLU A 284 -6.09 -5.85 16.98
CA GLU A 284 -5.60 -5.57 18.34
C GLU A 284 -6.73 -5.62 19.38
N ASP A 285 -7.51 -6.73 19.40
CA ASP A 285 -8.68 -6.95 20.26
C ASP A 285 -9.86 -5.97 20.07
N LYS A 286 -9.75 -5.04 19.14
CA LYS A 286 -10.86 -4.17 18.76
C LYS A 286 -11.68 -4.79 17.63
N LYS A 287 -12.98 -4.88 17.88
CA LYS A 287 -13.96 -5.31 16.90
C LYS A 287 -14.28 -4.16 15.95
N ILE A 288 -13.98 -4.31 14.67
CA ILE A 288 -14.34 -3.36 13.63
C ILE A 288 -15.42 -4.02 12.76
N LEU A 289 -16.53 -3.32 12.56
CA LEU A 289 -17.56 -3.72 11.60
C LEU A 289 -17.14 -3.28 10.20
N LEU A 290 -17.34 -4.15 9.21
CA LEU A 290 -17.13 -3.81 7.82
C LEU A 290 -18.36 -3.04 7.29
N PRO A 291 -18.21 -1.83 6.78
CA PRO A 291 -19.32 -1.08 6.23
C PRO A 291 -19.79 -1.66 4.89
N GLU A 292 -21.09 -1.57 4.63
CA GLU A 292 -21.72 -1.90 3.34
C GLU A 292 -22.20 -0.65 2.61
N PRO A 293 -21.32 0.24 2.22
CA PRO A 293 -21.73 1.54 1.76
C PRO A 293 -22.36 1.51 0.37
N LEU A 294 -23.40 2.33 0.21
CA LEU A 294 -23.76 2.89 -1.09
C LEU A 294 -22.80 4.01 -1.41
N THR A 295 -22.06 3.91 -2.49
CA THR A 295 -21.09 4.95 -2.88
C THR A 295 -21.45 5.57 -4.22
N ILE A 296 -21.38 6.89 -4.29
CA ILE A 296 -21.53 7.67 -5.50
C ILE A 296 -20.29 8.51 -5.70
N ARG A 297 -19.66 8.38 -6.84
CA ARG A 297 -18.48 9.18 -7.21
C ARG A 297 -18.71 9.86 -8.54
N ILE A 298 -18.57 11.16 -8.55
CA ILE A 298 -18.72 11.99 -9.76
C ILE A 298 -17.39 12.69 -10.01
N LYS A 299 -16.84 12.50 -11.20
CA LYS A 299 -15.66 13.22 -11.66
C LYS A 299 -16.01 13.98 -12.93
N TYR A 300 -15.74 15.26 -12.93
CA TYR A 300 -15.84 16.12 -14.09
C TYR A 300 -14.50 16.72 -14.42
N LYS A 301 -14.13 16.69 -15.68
CA LYS A 301 -12.91 17.32 -16.18
C LYS A 301 -13.23 18.12 -17.45
N SER A 302 -12.87 19.40 -17.46
CA SER A 302 -13.00 20.28 -18.61
C SER A 302 -11.63 20.82 -19.04
N ASN A 303 -11.30 20.64 -20.32
CA ASN A 303 -10.14 21.25 -20.98
C ASN A 303 -8.80 21.12 -20.24
N SER A 304 -8.56 20.08 -19.49
CA SER A 304 -7.39 19.93 -18.60
C SER A 304 -7.19 21.05 -17.55
N LYS A 305 -8.04 22.07 -17.55
CA LYS A 305 -7.93 23.22 -16.64
C LYS A 305 -8.78 23.08 -15.39
N ILE A 306 -9.98 22.50 -15.52
CA ILE A 306 -10.95 22.36 -14.42
C ILE A 306 -11.16 20.89 -14.16
N GLN A 307 -11.03 20.50 -12.92
CA GLN A 307 -11.40 19.19 -12.42
C GLN A 307 -12.24 19.35 -11.16
N PHE A 308 -13.37 18.67 -11.14
CA PHE A 308 -14.24 18.54 -9.96
C PHE A 308 -14.43 17.08 -9.66
N GLU A 309 -14.35 16.72 -8.39
CA GLU A 309 -14.63 15.38 -7.89
C GLU A 309 -15.52 15.48 -6.66
N SER A 310 -16.64 14.75 -6.68
CA SER A 310 -17.52 14.55 -5.55
C SER A 310 -17.57 13.06 -5.23
N TYR A 311 -17.46 12.73 -3.96
CA TYR A 311 -17.59 11.40 -3.42
C TYR A 311 -18.56 11.41 -2.26
N TYR A 312 -19.52 10.52 -2.31
CA TYR A 312 -20.51 10.29 -1.26
C TYR A 312 -20.51 8.80 -0.92
N SER A 313 -20.46 8.49 0.37
CA SER A 313 -20.56 7.13 0.90
C SER A 313 -21.55 7.15 2.04
N PHE A 314 -22.54 6.27 1.98
CA PHE A 314 -23.59 6.16 2.96
C PHE A 314 -23.78 4.69 3.36
N ASP A 315 -23.85 4.44 4.67
CA ASP A 315 -24.10 3.13 5.25
C ASP A 315 -25.23 3.25 6.26
N ASP A 316 -26.36 2.58 5.99
CA ASP A 316 -27.55 2.62 6.84
C ASP A 316 -27.33 1.95 8.19
N ASP A 317 -26.56 0.86 8.23
CA ASP A 317 -26.39 0.04 9.43
C ASP A 317 -25.55 0.76 10.50
N GLU A 318 -24.64 1.65 10.07
CA GLU A 318 -23.71 2.34 10.96
C GLU A 318 -24.05 3.83 11.16
N ASN A 319 -25.13 4.33 10.57
CA ASN A 319 -25.44 5.78 10.51
C ASN A 319 -24.24 6.61 10.02
N TYR A 320 -23.42 6.02 9.16
CA TYR A 320 -22.20 6.62 8.68
C TYR A 320 -22.40 7.26 7.32
N SER A 321 -22.08 8.53 7.22
CA SER A 321 -22.06 9.22 5.94
C SER A 321 -20.74 9.97 5.76
N LEU A 322 -20.06 9.71 4.65
CA LEU A 322 -18.86 10.44 4.26
C LEU A 322 -19.15 11.24 2.99
N TYR A 323 -18.93 12.52 3.07
CA TYR A 323 -19.04 13.43 1.96
C TYR A 323 -17.72 14.14 1.68
N LYS A 324 -17.22 14.05 0.46
CA LYS A 324 -15.95 14.68 0.07
C LYS A 324 -16.08 15.35 -1.29
N ASN A 325 -15.76 16.62 -1.36
CA ASN A 325 -15.64 17.37 -2.60
C ASN A 325 -14.23 17.87 -2.81
N SER A 326 -13.80 17.91 -4.04
CA SER A 326 -12.56 18.58 -4.43
C SER A 326 -12.77 19.32 -5.75
N PHE A 327 -12.22 20.50 -5.82
CA PHE A 327 -12.17 21.33 -7.02
C PHE A 327 -10.71 21.70 -7.31
N GLN A 328 -10.31 21.58 -8.55
CA GLN A 328 -8.98 21.99 -9.01
C GLN A 328 -9.13 22.83 -10.27
N TYR A 329 -8.42 23.95 -10.27
CA TYR A 329 -8.26 24.80 -11.44
C TYR A 329 -6.79 24.98 -11.74
N ARG A 330 -6.37 24.70 -12.97
CA ARG A 330 -4.97 24.83 -13.42
C ARG A 330 -4.90 25.77 -14.61
N LYS A 331 -4.04 26.78 -14.51
CA LYS A 331 -3.62 27.66 -15.59
C LYS A 331 -2.09 27.69 -15.59
N LYS A 332 -1.45 28.08 -16.71
CA LYS A 332 0.00 27.97 -16.90
C LYS A 332 0.84 28.37 -15.70
N ASP A 333 0.44 29.43 -14.99
CA ASP A 333 1.18 30.02 -13.86
C ASP A 333 0.36 30.04 -12.56
N PHE A 334 -0.78 29.34 -12.52
CA PHE A 334 -1.70 29.37 -11.37
C PHE A 334 -2.38 28.02 -11.17
N ASN A 335 -2.33 27.50 -9.93
CA ASN A 335 -3.01 26.29 -9.53
C ASN A 335 -3.80 26.55 -8.24
N LEU A 336 -5.12 26.38 -8.29
CA LEU A 336 -6.02 26.48 -7.15
C LEU A 336 -6.59 25.09 -6.86
N SER A 337 -6.50 24.66 -5.62
CA SER A 337 -7.11 23.43 -5.14
C SER A 337 -7.93 23.72 -3.88
N LEU A 338 -9.21 23.37 -3.91
CA LEU A 338 -10.14 23.48 -2.79
C LEU A 338 -10.68 22.09 -2.46
N GLY A 339 -10.75 21.76 -1.18
CA GLY A 339 -11.28 20.50 -0.70
C GLY A 339 -12.20 20.70 0.50
N HIS A 340 -13.28 19.92 0.56
CA HIS A 340 -14.22 19.89 1.68
C HIS A 340 -14.54 18.44 2.02
N ARG A 341 -14.57 18.10 3.31
CA ARG A 341 -14.91 16.79 3.83
C ARG A 341 -15.84 16.93 5.04
N LEU A 342 -16.91 16.16 5.04
CA LEU A 342 -17.84 15.95 6.15
C LEU A 342 -17.86 14.45 6.49
N ILE A 343 -17.91 14.11 7.78
CA ILE A 343 -18.02 12.74 8.31
C ILE A 343 -19.22 12.68 9.22
#